data_6a97e0da5e1c2c143bc24ae7d9be1f4c
#
_entry.id   6a97e0da5e1c2c143bc24ae7d9be1f4c
#
_cell.length_a   1.000
_cell.length_b   1.000
_cell.length_c   1.000
_cell.angle_alpha   90.00
_cell.angle_beta   90.00
_cell.angle_gamma   90.00
#
_symmetry.space_group_name_H-M   'P 1'
#
loop_
_entity.id
_entity.type
_entity.pdbx_description
1 polymer ?
#
loop_
_entity_poly.entity_id
_entity_poly.type
_entity_poly.pdbx_seq_one_letter_code
_entity_poly.pdbx_strand_id
1 'polypeptide(L)'
;TRYNSQLPGSKFARPNYSIVTSINGSGGDITPPSTWVTTGTAVCTGDDVYVRQTPGGTVMGMVSKGTKLELDGTSSGVWVHVKVAGIGIGYMHQDYVGKDSGSTGSSPIKTAQNALNSKFNAGLTVDGIWGSACKTAYIKAIQSALNSVYGAGLTADGIWGTNTSNACAAHVLSEGANNLYVGVLQIGLYAHNITLNSGIDSSFGPSTKQGVIKFQTSQGLSADGIAGRDTFARLAGV
;
A
#
# COMPACT_ATOMS: atom_id res chain seq x y z
N THR A 1 -33.83 22.42 8.37
CA THR A 1 -33.91 22.07 6.93
C THR A 1 -33.24 20.74 6.75
N ARG A 2 -34.05 19.71 6.42
CA ARG A 2 -33.53 18.34 6.25
C ARG A 2 -32.67 18.27 4.99
N TYR A 3 -31.43 17.90 5.12
CA TYR A 3 -30.55 17.54 4.00
C TYR A 3 -30.93 16.12 3.56
N ASN A 4 -31.60 16.02 2.43
CA ASN A 4 -31.87 14.74 1.78
C ASN A 4 -30.74 14.45 0.83
N SER A 5 -29.77 13.60 1.24
CA SER A 5 -28.68 13.10 0.39
C SER A 5 -29.04 11.71 -0.13
N GLN A 6 -30.09 11.62 -0.92
CA GLN A 6 -30.35 10.41 -1.69
C GLN A 6 -29.56 10.47 -2.98
N LEU A 7 -28.40 9.81 -3.00
CA LEU A 7 -27.76 9.34 -4.22
C LEU A 7 -27.83 7.80 -4.23
N PRO A 8 -28.24 7.17 -5.32
CA PRO A 8 -28.40 5.73 -5.36
C PRO A 8 -27.02 5.05 -5.35
N GLY A 9 -26.80 4.17 -4.38
CA GLY A 9 -25.71 3.20 -4.39
C GLY A 9 -24.70 3.22 -3.24
N SER A 10 -24.74 4.16 -2.29
CA SER A 10 -23.80 4.15 -1.18
C SER A 10 -24.31 3.40 0.05
N LYS A 11 -23.68 2.29 0.38
CA LYS A 11 -23.90 1.57 1.65
C LYS A 11 -23.16 2.31 2.76
N PHE A 12 -23.91 2.90 3.71
CA PHE A 12 -23.34 3.58 4.87
C PHE A 12 -22.98 2.59 5.97
N ALA A 13 -21.70 2.49 6.30
CA ALA A 13 -21.25 1.96 7.59
C ALA A 13 -20.76 3.14 8.45
N ARG A 14 -21.28 3.27 9.67
CA ARG A 14 -20.91 4.33 10.62
C ARG A 14 -19.80 3.83 11.54
N PRO A 15 -18.61 4.44 11.58
CA PRO A 15 -17.71 4.30 12.73
C PRO A 15 -17.97 5.43 13.74
N ASN A 16 -18.07 5.06 15.02
CA ASN A 16 -18.12 6.00 16.14
C ASN A 16 -16.71 6.56 16.41
N TYR A 17 -16.52 7.84 16.16
CA TYR A 17 -15.34 8.56 16.63
C TYR A 17 -15.76 9.89 17.24
N SER A 18 -15.50 10.04 18.53
CA SER A 18 -15.62 11.32 19.22
C SER A 18 -14.31 12.12 18.99
N ILE A 19 -14.37 13.11 18.12
CA ILE A 19 -13.35 14.17 18.09
C ILE A 19 -13.93 15.34 18.86
N VAL A 20 -13.37 15.60 20.04
CA VAL A 20 -13.70 16.77 20.84
C VAL A 20 -12.94 17.96 20.26
N THR A 21 -13.65 18.89 19.66
CA THR A 21 -13.14 20.23 19.38
C THR A 21 -14.15 21.24 19.86
N SER A 22 -13.77 21.91 20.93
CA SER A 22 -14.46 23.14 21.35
C SER A 22 -14.06 24.26 20.39
N ILE A 23 -15.00 24.81 19.65
CA ILE A 23 -14.80 26.12 19.01
C ILE A 23 -16.08 26.93 19.15
N ASN A 24 -16.00 27.99 19.94
CA ASN A 24 -16.91 29.13 19.86
C ASN A 24 -16.51 30.01 18.65
N GLY A 25 -17.49 30.33 17.80
CA GLY A 25 -17.25 31.33 16.77
C GLY A 25 -18.32 31.37 15.71
N SER A 26 -19.06 32.46 15.68
CA SER A 26 -20.08 32.87 14.71
C SER A 26 -19.58 32.82 13.26
N GLY A 27 -20.50 32.50 12.33
CA GLY A 27 -20.26 32.36 10.90
C GLY A 27 -19.59 33.59 10.28
N GLY A 28 -18.40 33.36 9.78
CA GLY A 28 -17.64 34.26 8.93
C GLY A 28 -17.24 33.51 7.67
N ASP A 29 -17.27 34.20 6.56
CA ASP A 29 -16.83 33.74 5.25
C ASP A 29 -15.32 33.44 5.35
N ILE A 30 -14.95 32.15 5.43
CA ILE A 30 -13.55 31.75 5.54
C ILE A 30 -12.96 31.54 4.16
N THR A 31 -12.33 32.59 3.64
CA THR A 31 -11.35 32.41 2.56
C THR A 31 -10.19 31.58 3.11
N PRO A 32 -9.74 30.53 2.40
CA PRO A 32 -8.59 29.73 2.87
C PRO A 32 -7.37 30.63 3.06
N PRO A 33 -6.57 30.42 4.12
CA PRO A 33 -5.34 31.18 4.31
C PRO A 33 -4.43 31.01 3.10
N SER A 34 -3.78 32.10 2.67
CA SER A 34 -2.93 32.14 1.47
C SER A 34 -1.66 31.29 1.57
N THR A 35 -1.35 30.76 2.75
CA THR A 35 -0.21 29.88 3.00
C THR A 35 -0.69 28.63 3.73
N TRP A 36 -0.51 27.46 3.07
CA TRP A 36 -0.78 26.16 3.71
C TRP A 36 0.35 25.81 4.67
N VAL A 37 0.02 25.52 5.91
CA VAL A 37 0.95 24.99 6.91
C VAL A 37 0.41 23.64 7.38
N THR A 38 1.11 22.55 7.06
CA THR A 38 0.74 21.22 7.50
C THR A 38 0.98 21.08 9.01
N THR A 39 -0.08 20.89 9.79
CA THR A 39 -0.05 20.65 11.24
C THR A 39 -0.23 19.18 11.59
N GLY A 40 -0.70 18.36 10.64
CA GLY A 40 -0.90 16.92 10.82
C GLY A 40 -1.19 16.23 9.50
N THR A 41 -1.33 14.90 9.59
CA THR A 41 -1.72 14.06 8.48
C THR A 41 -2.90 13.16 8.84
N ALA A 42 -3.69 12.80 7.84
CA ALA A 42 -4.82 11.87 7.93
C ALA A 42 -4.86 10.97 6.70
N VAL A 43 -5.77 10.02 6.71
CA VAL A 43 -6.06 9.18 5.52
C VAL A 43 -7.56 9.20 5.23
N CYS A 44 -7.91 9.13 3.95
CA CYS A 44 -9.30 8.91 3.55
C CYS A 44 -9.73 7.49 3.94
N THR A 45 -10.88 7.35 4.63
CA THR A 45 -11.38 6.05 5.11
C THR A 45 -12.45 5.44 4.20
N GLY A 46 -12.95 6.18 3.21
CA GLY A 46 -13.98 5.75 2.26
C GLY A 46 -13.48 5.72 0.82
N ASP A 47 -14.19 4.99 -0.03
CA ASP A 47 -14.00 5.01 -1.47
C ASP A 47 -14.91 6.08 -2.10
N ASP A 48 -14.47 6.70 -3.20
CA ASP A 48 -15.20 7.73 -3.95
C ASP A 48 -15.63 8.95 -3.10
N VAL A 49 -14.76 9.37 -2.18
CA VAL A 49 -15.04 10.50 -1.28
C VAL A 49 -14.71 11.82 -1.97
N TYR A 50 -15.64 12.76 -1.91
CA TYR A 50 -15.48 14.08 -2.52
C TYR A 50 -14.62 15.02 -1.69
N VAL A 51 -13.66 15.66 -2.37
CA VAL A 51 -12.98 16.88 -1.90
C VAL A 51 -13.71 18.08 -2.51
N ARG A 52 -14.10 19.05 -1.68
CA ARG A 52 -14.93 20.19 -2.07
C ARG A 52 -14.21 21.51 -1.86
N GLN A 53 -14.53 22.50 -2.67
CA GLN A 53 -13.93 23.83 -2.61
C GLN A 53 -14.30 24.57 -1.31
N THR A 54 -15.52 24.39 -0.85
CA THR A 54 -16.04 24.94 0.41
C THR A 54 -16.84 23.86 1.13
N PRO A 55 -17.14 24.01 2.45
CA PRO A 55 -18.00 23.12 3.18
C PRO A 55 -19.34 22.88 2.47
N GLY A 56 -19.61 21.65 2.02
CA GLY A 56 -20.81 21.31 1.25
C GLY A 56 -20.90 21.87 -0.17
N GLY A 57 -19.87 22.60 -0.63
CA GLY A 57 -19.87 23.28 -1.93
C GLY A 57 -19.45 22.42 -3.11
N THR A 58 -18.94 23.03 -4.17
CA THR A 58 -18.55 22.42 -5.43
C THR A 58 -17.49 21.35 -5.24
N VAL A 59 -17.66 20.21 -5.93
CA VAL A 59 -16.68 19.11 -5.93
C VAL A 59 -15.46 19.52 -6.76
N MET A 60 -14.26 19.36 -6.19
CA MET A 60 -12.98 19.54 -6.84
C MET A 60 -12.41 18.24 -7.42
N GLY A 61 -12.71 17.13 -6.75
CA GLY A 61 -12.26 15.80 -7.14
C GLY A 61 -12.76 14.73 -6.18
N MET A 62 -12.41 13.48 -6.48
CA MET A 62 -12.70 12.33 -5.64
C MET A 62 -11.41 11.62 -5.24
N VAL A 63 -11.42 11.01 -4.07
CA VAL A 63 -10.32 10.20 -3.54
C VAL A 63 -10.82 8.87 -3.03
N SER A 64 -9.97 7.86 -3.15
CA SER A 64 -10.25 6.51 -2.65
C SER A 64 -9.70 6.33 -1.24
N LYS A 65 -10.17 5.29 -0.59
CA LYS A 65 -9.68 4.85 0.72
C LYS A 65 -8.16 4.69 0.74
N GLY A 66 -7.53 5.18 1.81
CA GLY A 66 -6.07 5.16 1.97
C GLY A 66 -5.34 6.37 1.35
N THR A 67 -6.04 7.26 0.63
CA THR A 67 -5.44 8.49 0.14
C THR A 67 -4.95 9.34 1.31
N LYS A 68 -3.68 9.78 1.26
CA LYS A 68 -3.09 10.66 2.27
C LYS A 68 -3.65 12.07 2.15
N LEU A 69 -3.95 12.63 3.31
CA LEU A 69 -4.46 13.97 3.49
C LEU A 69 -3.48 14.74 4.37
N GLU A 70 -3.08 15.93 3.94
CA GLU A 70 -2.42 16.89 4.82
C GLU A 70 -3.51 17.72 5.52
N LEU A 71 -3.31 18.03 6.78
CA LEU A 71 -4.22 18.84 7.61
C LEU A 71 -3.51 20.12 8.08
N ASP A 72 -4.21 21.22 8.11
CA ASP A 72 -3.75 22.47 8.74
C ASP A 72 -4.35 22.71 10.14
N GLY A 73 -5.15 21.75 10.62
CA GLY A 73 -5.83 21.81 11.91
C GLY A 73 -7.13 22.62 11.90
N THR A 74 -7.58 23.12 10.74
CA THR A 74 -8.83 23.85 10.64
C THR A 74 -10.01 22.99 10.21
N SER A 75 -11.20 23.37 10.65
CA SER A 75 -12.44 22.69 10.27
C SER A 75 -13.63 23.68 10.31
N SER A 76 -14.69 23.40 9.58
CA SER A 76 -15.93 24.16 9.57
C SER A 76 -17.11 23.22 9.76
N GLY A 77 -17.62 23.11 10.99
CA GLY A 77 -18.62 22.12 11.37
C GLY A 77 -18.13 20.69 11.15
N VAL A 78 -18.80 19.92 10.32
CA VAL A 78 -18.41 18.53 9.97
C VAL A 78 -17.38 18.44 8.84
N TRP A 79 -16.86 19.57 8.38
CA TRP A 79 -15.93 19.65 7.24
C TRP A 79 -14.52 19.93 7.73
N VAL A 80 -13.59 19.03 7.41
CA VAL A 80 -12.17 19.14 7.73
C VAL A 80 -11.46 19.76 6.53
N HIS A 81 -10.60 20.75 6.78
CA HIS A 81 -9.79 21.38 5.76
C HIS A 81 -8.59 20.47 5.45
N VAL A 82 -8.46 20.08 4.22
CA VAL A 82 -7.51 19.07 3.77
C VAL A 82 -6.76 19.56 2.53
N LYS A 83 -5.50 19.12 2.38
CA LYS A 83 -4.78 19.23 1.12
C LYS A 83 -4.51 17.83 0.60
N VAL A 84 -4.82 17.61 -0.67
CA VAL A 84 -4.74 16.32 -1.36
C VAL A 84 -3.87 16.45 -2.60
N ALA A 85 -2.89 15.57 -2.73
CA ALA A 85 -2.03 15.54 -3.91
C ALA A 85 -2.87 15.33 -5.20
N GLY A 86 -2.63 16.16 -6.21
CA GLY A 86 -3.34 16.10 -7.49
C GLY A 86 -4.72 16.76 -7.52
N ILE A 87 -5.29 17.16 -6.35
CA ILE A 87 -6.58 17.87 -6.28
C ILE A 87 -6.38 19.31 -5.74
N GLY A 88 -5.56 19.47 -4.71
CA GLY A 88 -5.31 20.77 -4.08
C GLY A 88 -5.89 20.86 -2.67
N ILE A 89 -6.15 22.10 -2.23
CA ILE A 89 -6.67 22.43 -0.90
C ILE A 89 -8.21 22.53 -0.98
N GLY A 90 -8.89 21.85 -0.05
CA GLY A 90 -10.36 21.83 -0.01
C GLY A 90 -10.89 21.26 1.30
N TYR A 91 -12.13 20.82 1.27
CA TYR A 91 -12.85 20.29 2.43
C TYR A 91 -13.36 18.87 2.19
N MET A 92 -13.20 18.03 3.21
CA MET A 92 -13.68 16.65 3.23
C MET A 92 -14.56 16.45 4.46
N HIS A 93 -15.63 15.66 4.34
CA HIS A 93 -16.49 15.36 5.48
C HIS A 93 -15.71 14.55 6.52
N GLN A 94 -15.83 14.92 7.80
CA GLN A 94 -15.07 14.31 8.90
C GLN A 94 -15.22 12.79 9.02
N ASP A 95 -16.35 12.22 8.64
CA ASP A 95 -16.59 10.76 8.68
C ASP A 95 -15.64 9.99 7.78
N TYR A 96 -15.02 10.67 6.82
CA TYR A 96 -14.07 10.10 5.88
C TYR A 96 -12.61 10.55 6.13
N VAL A 97 -12.38 11.37 7.15
CA VAL A 97 -11.05 11.77 7.60
C VAL A 97 -10.66 10.90 8.79
N GLY A 98 -10.01 9.78 8.50
CA GLY A 98 -9.47 8.90 9.54
C GLY A 98 -8.19 9.47 10.10
N LYS A 99 -7.95 9.23 11.41
CA LYS A 99 -6.64 9.47 11.97
C LYS A 99 -5.64 8.77 11.05
N ASP A 100 -4.72 9.52 10.48
CA ASP A 100 -3.46 8.92 10.07
C ASP A 100 -2.91 8.38 11.40
N SER A 101 -3.29 7.13 11.70
CA SER A 101 -2.65 6.37 12.76
C SER A 101 -1.25 6.24 12.28
N GLY A 102 -0.47 7.37 12.37
CA GLY A 102 0.82 7.54 11.73
C GLY A 102 1.31 6.15 11.53
N SER A 103 0.93 5.59 10.37
CA SER A 103 1.26 4.23 10.09
C SER A 103 2.77 4.24 10.08
N THR A 104 3.33 3.97 11.25
CA THR A 104 4.59 3.25 11.35
C THR A 104 4.39 1.86 10.74
N GLY A 105 3.22 1.59 10.12
CA GLY A 105 3.02 0.60 9.11
C GLY A 105 3.75 1.11 7.88
N SER A 106 5.00 0.75 7.76
CA SER A 106 5.79 0.87 6.56
C SER A 106 4.88 0.48 5.39
N SER A 107 4.71 1.38 4.38
CA SER A 107 4.05 1.01 3.12
C SER A 107 4.52 -0.40 2.76
N PRO A 108 3.65 -1.30 2.30
CA PRO A 108 4.09 -2.65 1.96
C PRO A 108 5.35 -2.63 1.10
N ILE A 109 5.45 -1.67 0.17
CA ILE A 109 6.66 -1.46 -0.64
C ILE A 109 7.86 -1.06 0.23
N LYS A 110 7.70 -0.17 1.22
CA LYS A 110 8.78 0.17 2.15
C LYS A 110 9.20 -1.04 3.00
N THR A 111 8.24 -1.88 3.39
CA THR A 111 8.54 -3.15 4.08
C THR A 111 9.37 -4.06 3.19
N ALA A 112 9.02 -4.19 1.89
CA ALA A 112 9.79 -4.96 0.93
C ALA A 112 11.21 -4.39 0.71
N GLN A 113 11.35 -3.06 0.56
CA GLN A 113 12.64 -2.38 0.42
C GLN A 113 13.53 -2.60 1.65
N ASN A 114 12.98 -2.44 2.86
CA ASN A 114 13.69 -2.71 4.11
C ASN A 114 14.12 -4.17 4.21
N ALA A 115 13.27 -5.12 3.82
CA ALA A 115 13.61 -6.54 3.83
C ALA A 115 14.72 -6.88 2.83
N LEU A 116 14.72 -6.29 1.63
CA LEU A 116 15.82 -6.44 0.68
C LEU A 116 17.13 -5.86 1.24
N ASN A 117 17.08 -4.70 1.87
CA ASN A 117 18.26 -4.09 2.48
C ASN A 117 18.82 -4.95 3.63
N SER A 118 17.93 -5.40 4.53
CA SER A 118 18.36 -6.14 5.73
C SER A 118 18.79 -7.57 5.45
N LYS A 119 18.11 -8.28 4.53
CA LYS A 119 18.39 -9.71 4.24
C LYS A 119 19.42 -9.91 3.13
N PHE A 120 19.53 -8.95 2.18
CA PHE A 120 20.36 -9.10 0.97
C PHE A 120 21.33 -7.93 0.75
N ASN A 121 21.42 -7.00 1.70
CA ASN A 121 22.31 -5.81 1.62
C ASN A 121 22.12 -5.04 0.30
N ALA A 122 20.86 -4.81 -0.10
CA ALA A 122 20.54 -4.29 -1.43
C ALA A 122 20.87 -2.79 -1.61
N GLY A 123 21.07 -2.03 -0.54
CA GLY A 123 21.42 -0.60 -0.59
C GLY A 123 20.35 0.30 -1.19
N LEU A 124 19.07 -0.11 -1.10
CA LEU A 124 17.94 0.65 -1.66
C LEU A 124 17.55 1.84 -0.79
N THR A 125 17.16 2.93 -1.43
CA THR A 125 16.41 4.00 -0.76
C THR A 125 15.01 3.49 -0.40
N VAL A 126 14.60 3.67 0.86
CA VAL A 126 13.29 3.22 1.36
C VAL A 126 12.25 4.33 1.17
N ASP A 127 11.90 4.59 -0.08
CA ASP A 127 11.01 5.67 -0.51
C ASP A 127 9.53 5.21 -0.72
N GLY A 128 9.30 3.88 -0.84
CA GLY A 128 7.99 3.31 -1.15
C GLY A 128 7.70 3.26 -2.64
N ILE A 129 8.70 3.43 -3.50
CA ILE A 129 8.59 3.33 -4.96
C ILE A 129 9.28 2.06 -5.43
N TRP A 130 8.53 1.15 -6.08
CA TRP A 130 9.08 -0.10 -6.63
C TRP A 130 9.61 0.10 -8.05
N GLY A 131 10.72 0.84 -8.16
CA GLY A 131 11.39 1.18 -9.42
C GLY A 131 12.34 0.10 -9.92
N SER A 132 13.11 0.42 -10.99
CA SER A 132 14.07 -0.49 -11.64
C SER A 132 15.16 -1.01 -10.67
N ALA A 133 15.68 -0.16 -9.79
CA ALA A 133 16.66 -0.58 -8.77
C ALA A 133 16.08 -1.65 -7.83
N CYS A 134 14.81 -1.51 -7.39
CA CYS A 134 14.14 -2.50 -6.55
C CYS A 134 13.93 -3.83 -7.30
N LYS A 135 13.51 -3.77 -8.58
CA LYS A 135 13.32 -4.96 -9.42
C LYS A 135 14.63 -5.72 -9.61
N THR A 136 15.71 -5.02 -9.93
CA THR A 136 17.05 -5.62 -10.04
C THR A 136 17.50 -6.26 -8.73
N ALA A 137 17.32 -5.56 -7.61
CA ALA A 137 17.64 -6.08 -6.28
C ALA A 137 16.78 -7.30 -5.92
N TYR A 138 15.51 -7.30 -6.30
CA TYR A 138 14.61 -8.43 -6.07
C TYR A 138 15.03 -9.66 -6.87
N ILE A 139 15.40 -9.50 -8.15
CA ILE A 139 15.92 -10.62 -8.96
C ILE A 139 17.22 -11.16 -8.36
N LYS A 140 18.15 -10.29 -7.92
CA LYS A 140 19.35 -10.71 -7.18
C LYS A 140 19.03 -11.51 -5.94
N ALA A 141 18.00 -11.10 -5.19
CA ALA A 141 17.53 -11.82 -4.01
C ALA A 141 16.97 -13.21 -4.36
N ILE A 142 16.21 -13.34 -5.46
CA ILE A 142 15.76 -14.65 -5.99
C ILE A 142 16.96 -15.55 -6.28
N GLN A 143 17.93 -15.06 -7.07
CA GLN A 143 19.13 -15.80 -7.46
C GLN A 143 19.96 -16.24 -6.25
N SER A 144 20.17 -15.31 -5.31
CA SER A 144 20.92 -15.59 -4.08
C SER A 144 20.22 -16.61 -3.17
N ALA A 145 18.89 -16.52 -3.05
CA ALA A 145 18.12 -17.46 -2.24
C ALA A 145 18.10 -18.86 -2.87
N LEU A 146 17.95 -18.96 -4.19
CA LEU A 146 18.04 -20.24 -4.92
C LEU A 146 19.43 -20.87 -4.76
N ASN A 147 20.49 -20.09 -4.83
CA ASN A 147 21.85 -20.56 -4.57
C ASN A 147 22.02 -21.08 -3.13
N SER A 148 21.56 -20.28 -2.16
CA SER A 148 21.73 -20.59 -0.75
C SER A 148 20.92 -21.81 -0.30
N VAL A 149 19.69 -21.97 -0.82
CA VAL A 149 18.76 -23.02 -0.37
C VAL A 149 18.95 -24.32 -1.17
N TYR A 150 19.23 -24.20 -2.47
CA TYR A 150 19.22 -25.33 -3.39
C TYR A 150 20.53 -25.55 -4.15
N GLY A 151 21.53 -24.69 -3.96
CA GLY A 151 22.79 -24.82 -4.68
C GLY A 151 22.67 -24.60 -6.20
N ALA A 152 21.77 -23.70 -6.63
CA ALA A 152 21.40 -23.54 -8.04
C ALA A 152 22.52 -23.03 -8.96
N GLY A 153 23.63 -22.55 -8.41
CA GLY A 153 24.81 -22.12 -9.18
C GLY A 153 24.57 -20.88 -10.07
N LEU A 154 23.61 -20.03 -9.70
CA LEU A 154 23.28 -18.82 -10.47
C LEU A 154 24.25 -17.68 -10.20
N THR A 155 24.54 -16.88 -11.23
CA THR A 155 25.15 -15.57 -11.03
C THR A 155 24.06 -14.61 -10.50
N ALA A 156 24.30 -13.99 -9.34
CA ALA A 156 23.35 -13.02 -8.76
C ALA A 156 23.54 -11.63 -9.41
N ASP A 157 23.25 -11.52 -10.70
CA ASP A 157 23.44 -10.32 -11.54
C ASP A 157 22.22 -9.40 -11.57
N GLY A 158 21.04 -9.90 -11.13
CA GLY A 158 19.77 -9.17 -11.17
C GLY A 158 19.10 -9.19 -12.55
N ILE A 159 19.49 -10.12 -13.42
CA ILE A 159 18.90 -10.33 -14.74
C ILE A 159 18.04 -11.59 -14.71
N TRP A 160 16.78 -11.46 -15.14
CA TRP A 160 15.88 -12.59 -15.28
C TRP A 160 16.19 -13.33 -16.59
N GLY A 161 17.19 -14.20 -16.59
CA GLY A 161 17.56 -15.03 -17.74
C GLY A 161 16.99 -16.46 -17.67
N THR A 162 17.34 -17.25 -18.67
CA THR A 162 16.89 -18.65 -18.78
C THR A 162 17.30 -19.49 -17.56
N ASN A 163 18.52 -19.29 -17.02
CA ASN A 163 18.98 -20.04 -15.85
C ASN A 163 18.15 -19.73 -14.60
N THR A 164 17.85 -18.43 -14.33
CA THR A 164 16.98 -18.03 -13.23
C THR A 164 15.56 -18.59 -13.40
N SER A 165 15.02 -18.50 -14.61
CA SER A 165 13.70 -19.05 -14.96
C SER A 165 13.62 -20.55 -14.73
N ASN A 166 14.62 -21.32 -15.18
CA ASN A 166 14.68 -22.76 -15.00
C ASN A 166 14.83 -23.16 -13.52
N ALA A 167 15.64 -22.42 -12.77
CA ALA A 167 15.80 -22.66 -11.33
C ALA A 167 14.49 -22.42 -10.57
N CYS A 168 13.74 -21.35 -10.90
CA CYS A 168 12.40 -21.13 -10.33
C CYS A 168 11.41 -22.22 -10.72
N ALA A 169 11.50 -22.80 -11.92
CA ALA A 169 10.66 -23.92 -12.35
C ALA A 169 10.98 -25.21 -11.60
N ALA A 170 12.27 -25.45 -11.30
CA ALA A 170 12.73 -26.63 -10.58
C ALA A 170 12.40 -26.59 -9.07
N HIS A 171 12.26 -25.39 -8.50
CA HIS A 171 12.10 -25.16 -7.06
C HIS A 171 10.84 -24.38 -6.74
N VAL A 172 9.69 -25.01 -6.90
CA VAL A 172 8.40 -24.41 -6.56
C VAL A 172 8.19 -24.36 -5.05
N LEU A 173 7.49 -23.32 -4.58
CA LEU A 173 7.14 -23.14 -3.18
C LEU A 173 5.64 -23.39 -2.95
N SER A 174 5.33 -24.12 -1.88
CA SER A 174 3.97 -24.37 -1.42
C SER A 174 3.89 -24.34 0.10
N GLU A 175 2.69 -24.43 0.63
CA GLU A 175 2.43 -24.45 2.08
C GLU A 175 3.27 -25.52 2.79
N GLY A 176 3.88 -25.15 3.91
CA GLY A 176 4.80 -25.95 4.70
C GLY A 176 6.28 -25.70 4.43
N ALA A 177 6.65 -25.03 3.32
CA ALA A 177 8.03 -24.63 3.05
C ALA A 177 8.50 -23.58 4.07
N ASN A 178 9.77 -23.69 4.54
CA ASN A 178 10.35 -22.77 5.49
C ASN A 178 11.83 -22.56 5.16
N ASN A 179 12.15 -21.49 4.46
CA ASN A 179 13.51 -21.16 4.05
C ASN A 179 13.61 -19.72 3.50
N LEU A 180 14.84 -19.29 3.19
CA LEU A 180 15.12 -17.94 2.68
C LEU A 180 14.33 -17.63 1.38
N TYR A 181 14.11 -18.62 0.51
CA TYR A 181 13.40 -18.41 -0.76
C TYR A 181 11.91 -18.11 -0.55
N VAL A 182 11.29 -18.65 0.52
CA VAL A 182 9.94 -18.23 0.97
C VAL A 182 9.95 -16.76 1.40
N GLY A 183 11.00 -16.33 2.12
CA GLY A 183 11.15 -14.91 2.50
C GLY A 183 11.21 -13.99 1.27
N VAL A 184 11.88 -14.41 0.19
CA VAL A 184 11.91 -13.67 -1.08
C VAL A 184 10.53 -13.63 -1.73
N LEU A 185 9.78 -14.73 -1.75
CA LEU A 185 8.39 -14.74 -2.21
C LEU A 185 7.54 -13.69 -1.45
N GLN A 186 7.63 -13.70 -0.12
CA GLN A 186 6.90 -12.75 0.74
C GLN A 186 7.30 -11.30 0.44
N ILE A 187 8.58 -10.99 0.23
CA ILE A 187 9.05 -9.67 -0.21
C ILE A 187 8.37 -9.26 -1.52
N GLY A 188 8.29 -10.15 -2.50
CA GLY A 188 7.61 -9.90 -3.77
C GLY A 188 6.12 -9.59 -3.58
N LEU A 189 5.41 -10.31 -2.71
CA LEU A 189 4.01 -10.04 -2.39
C LEU A 189 3.83 -8.63 -1.79
N TYR A 190 4.69 -8.23 -0.85
CA TYR A 190 4.68 -6.87 -0.28
C TYR A 190 4.98 -5.80 -1.33
N ALA A 191 5.87 -6.08 -2.29
CA ALA A 191 6.16 -5.19 -3.42
C ALA A 191 4.92 -4.91 -4.30
N HIS A 192 4.00 -5.86 -4.35
CA HIS A 192 2.71 -5.76 -5.04
C HIS A 192 1.53 -5.39 -4.11
N ASN A 193 1.81 -4.73 -2.98
CA ASN A 193 0.83 -4.27 -1.99
C ASN A 193 -0.03 -5.40 -1.37
N ILE A 194 0.48 -6.62 -1.34
CA ILE A 194 -0.15 -7.75 -0.66
C ILE A 194 0.53 -7.95 0.69
N THR A 195 -0.14 -7.55 1.75
CA THR A 195 0.32 -7.74 3.13
C THR A 195 -0.06 -9.11 3.66
N LEU A 196 0.81 -9.69 4.47
CA LEU A 196 0.62 -10.98 5.10
C LEU A 196 0.46 -10.79 6.62
N ASN A 197 -0.46 -11.52 7.22
CA ASN A 197 -0.67 -11.45 8.68
C ASN A 197 0.57 -11.92 9.47
N SER A 198 1.36 -12.84 8.88
CA SER A 198 2.61 -13.34 9.44
C SER A 198 3.82 -12.41 9.21
N GLY A 199 3.69 -11.41 8.35
CA GLY A 199 4.82 -10.60 7.90
C GLY A 199 5.73 -11.35 6.92
N ILE A 200 7.02 -10.95 6.88
CA ILE A 200 8.08 -11.59 6.08
C ILE A 200 8.90 -12.48 7.03
N ASP A 201 8.36 -13.64 7.35
CA ASP A 201 8.88 -14.60 8.34
C ASP A 201 9.63 -15.79 7.75
N SER A 202 9.68 -15.89 6.41
CA SER A 202 10.29 -16.99 5.66
C SER A 202 9.56 -18.34 5.85
N SER A 203 8.32 -18.33 6.34
CA SER A 203 7.48 -19.51 6.51
C SER A 203 6.28 -19.46 5.55
N PHE A 204 6.09 -20.48 4.73
CA PHE A 204 4.95 -20.58 3.82
C PHE A 204 3.75 -21.15 4.57
N GLY A 205 3.12 -20.33 5.39
CA GLY A 205 1.88 -20.67 6.09
C GLY A 205 0.63 -20.30 5.30
N PRO A 206 -0.57 -20.47 5.90
CA PRO A 206 -1.86 -20.14 5.28
C PRO A 206 -1.95 -18.69 4.79
N SER A 207 -1.34 -17.73 5.54
CA SER A 207 -1.31 -16.32 5.15
C SER A 207 -0.52 -16.10 3.85
N THR A 208 0.64 -16.76 3.71
CA THR A 208 1.45 -16.69 2.48
C THR A 208 0.71 -17.32 1.31
N LYS A 209 0.07 -18.48 1.51
CA LYS A 209 -0.75 -19.13 0.47
C LYS A 209 -1.86 -18.23 -0.04
N GLN A 210 -2.61 -17.60 0.85
CA GLN A 210 -3.66 -16.64 0.48
C GLN A 210 -3.08 -15.43 -0.28
N GLY A 211 -1.92 -14.93 0.12
CA GLY A 211 -1.19 -13.88 -0.57
C GLY A 211 -0.82 -14.28 -2.00
N VAL A 212 -0.30 -15.51 -2.20
CA VAL A 212 0.03 -16.06 -3.52
C VAL A 212 -1.22 -16.18 -4.39
N ILE A 213 -2.31 -16.75 -3.87
CA ILE A 213 -3.60 -16.88 -4.59
C ILE A 213 -4.10 -15.51 -5.03
N LYS A 214 -4.09 -14.52 -4.13
CA LYS A 214 -4.50 -13.15 -4.43
C LYS A 214 -3.64 -12.53 -5.53
N PHE A 215 -2.33 -12.72 -5.46
CA PHE A 215 -1.40 -12.24 -6.48
C PHE A 215 -1.67 -12.91 -7.83
N GLN A 216 -1.70 -14.23 -7.87
CA GLN A 216 -1.96 -15.01 -9.09
C GLN A 216 -3.27 -14.59 -9.76
N THR A 217 -4.35 -14.44 -8.98
CA THR A 217 -5.64 -13.94 -9.48
C THR A 217 -5.49 -12.55 -10.13
N SER A 218 -4.78 -11.64 -9.47
CA SER A 218 -4.56 -10.28 -9.99
C SER A 218 -3.74 -10.23 -11.29
N GLN A 219 -2.90 -11.25 -11.51
CA GLN A 219 -2.03 -11.36 -12.69
C GLN A 219 -2.60 -12.28 -13.79
N GLY A 220 -3.81 -12.82 -13.61
CA GLY A 220 -4.42 -13.75 -14.56
C GLY A 220 -3.71 -15.10 -14.64
N LEU A 221 -3.00 -15.49 -13.58
CA LEU A 221 -2.39 -16.80 -13.45
C LEU A 221 -3.37 -17.81 -12.85
N SER A 222 -3.06 -19.13 -12.97
CA SER A 222 -3.75 -20.15 -12.19
C SER A 222 -3.57 -19.86 -10.69
N ALA A 223 -4.67 -19.67 -9.97
CA ALA A 223 -4.68 -19.29 -8.57
C ALA A 223 -4.62 -20.53 -7.65
N ASP A 224 -3.57 -21.35 -7.80
CA ASP A 224 -3.37 -22.61 -7.09
C ASP A 224 -2.67 -22.44 -5.73
N GLY A 225 -2.12 -21.25 -5.47
CA GLY A 225 -1.39 -20.98 -4.24
C GLY A 225 0.02 -21.60 -4.22
N ILE A 226 0.53 -22.02 -5.37
CA ILE A 226 1.89 -22.57 -5.55
C ILE A 226 2.75 -21.54 -6.29
N ALA A 227 3.86 -21.13 -5.70
CA ALA A 227 4.74 -20.14 -6.32
C ALA A 227 5.85 -20.83 -7.11
N GLY A 228 5.64 -20.96 -8.41
CA GLY A 228 6.61 -21.46 -9.38
C GLY A 228 7.15 -20.32 -10.27
N ARG A 229 7.76 -20.72 -11.40
CA ARG A 229 8.39 -19.80 -12.36
C ARG A 229 7.51 -18.61 -12.73
N ASP A 230 6.27 -18.87 -13.13
CA ASP A 230 5.38 -17.81 -13.66
C ASP A 230 4.97 -16.84 -12.57
N THR A 231 4.76 -17.31 -11.34
CA THR A 231 4.52 -16.47 -10.17
C THR A 231 5.73 -15.56 -9.89
N PHE A 232 6.95 -16.12 -9.85
CA PHE A 232 8.15 -15.32 -9.60
C PHE A 232 8.48 -14.36 -10.75
N ALA A 233 8.25 -14.74 -12.01
CA ALA A 233 8.41 -13.87 -13.16
C ALA A 233 7.51 -12.63 -13.04
N ARG A 234 6.23 -12.83 -12.73
CA ARG A 234 5.28 -11.73 -12.53
C ARG A 234 5.62 -10.85 -11.31
N LEU A 235 6.08 -11.45 -10.22
CA LEU A 235 6.56 -10.69 -9.05
C LEU A 235 7.80 -9.84 -9.39
N ALA A 236 8.68 -10.33 -10.26
CA ALA A 236 9.85 -9.60 -10.76
C ALA A 236 9.48 -8.52 -11.80
N GLY A 237 8.30 -8.58 -12.38
CA GLY A 237 7.82 -7.65 -13.41
C GLY A 237 8.42 -7.94 -14.79
N VAL A 238 8.58 -9.21 -15.13
CA VAL A 238 9.09 -9.72 -16.41
C VAL A 238 8.13 -10.73 -17.02
#